data_8d33b1807500fa7e82c787359cfeef3c
#
_entry.id   8d33b1807500fa7e82c787359cfeef3c
#
_cell.length_a   1.000
_cell.length_b   1.000
_cell.length_c   1.000
_cell.angle_alpha   90.00
_cell.angle_beta   90.00
_cell.angle_gamma   90.00
#
_symmetry.space_group_name_H-M   'P 1'
#
loop_
_entity.id
_entity.type
_entity.pdbx_description
1 polymer ?
#
loop_
_entity_poly.entity_id
_entity_poly.type
_entity_poly.pdbx_seq_one_letter_code
_entity_poly.pdbx_strand_id
1 'polypeptide(L)'
;MRLWYETPAREWTQALPLGNGHRGAMAYGGAEGRFDLSEVTCWSGAAQEKTLSDTAAESMKQARRLLTQERYQEAETLLADCCGLKEIYGTQVPMGRLVAAVEREPVSTVRALDLMDGLCRDTLSFDDMTVVRESFCSNPDKVFCVHLQADAGSLPRLRVWLEGWSQPSRTEWSEAGFQVTGRALENIHSDGLHGVRYAMRLSVETDGASSWTRFGIAIDGATHLTLRMTAATSLFGEDPE
;
A
#
# COMPACT_ATOMS: atom_id res chain seq x y z
N MET A 1 15.44 5.81 16.49
CA MET A 1 15.99 6.42 15.25
C MET A 1 14.81 7.01 14.48
N ARG A 2 14.92 8.27 14.01
CA ARG A 2 13.79 9.00 13.43
C ARG A 2 14.19 9.58 12.07
N LEU A 3 13.37 9.36 11.05
CA LEU A 3 13.42 10.08 9.79
C LEU A 3 12.42 11.24 9.88
N TRP A 4 12.77 12.42 9.38
CA TRP A 4 11.85 13.56 9.39
C TRP A 4 12.11 14.54 8.24
N TYR A 5 11.04 15.22 7.80
CA TYR A 5 11.04 16.13 6.66
C TYR A 5 10.04 17.25 6.90
N GLU A 6 10.34 18.46 6.41
CA GLU A 6 9.52 19.67 6.56
C GLU A 6 8.60 19.93 5.35
N THR A 7 8.52 18.97 4.44
CA THR A 7 7.67 19.06 3.25
C THR A 7 6.98 17.74 2.97
N PRO A 8 5.77 17.76 2.36
CA PRO A 8 5.13 16.55 1.84
C PRO A 8 6.00 15.87 0.77
N ALA A 9 5.86 14.55 0.65
CA ALA A 9 6.47 13.80 -0.46
C ALA A 9 5.74 14.11 -1.76
N ARG A 10 6.48 14.30 -2.83
CA ARG A 10 5.95 14.47 -4.20
C ARG A 10 6.01 13.18 -5.00
N GLU A 11 6.99 12.34 -4.66
CA GLU A 11 7.27 11.08 -5.34
C GLU A 11 7.30 9.93 -4.35
N TRP A 12 7.08 8.71 -4.85
CA TRP A 12 7.06 7.49 -4.05
C TRP A 12 8.36 7.31 -3.24
N THR A 13 9.51 7.60 -3.85
CA THR A 13 10.84 7.49 -3.22
C THR A 13 11.06 8.46 -2.06
N GLN A 14 10.25 9.49 -1.92
CA GLN A 14 10.30 10.47 -0.83
C GLN A 14 9.30 10.13 0.30
N ALA A 15 8.36 9.22 0.04
CA ALA A 15 7.35 8.84 1.01
C ALA A 15 7.95 8.00 2.15
N LEU A 16 7.33 8.04 3.34
CA LEU A 16 7.78 7.31 4.51
C LEU A 16 7.17 5.89 4.51
N PRO A 17 7.99 4.83 4.60
CA PRO A 17 7.50 3.45 4.54
C PRO A 17 6.96 2.98 5.89
N LEU A 18 5.80 2.36 5.86
CA LEU A 18 5.18 1.66 6.98
C LEU A 18 4.91 0.20 6.59
N GLY A 19 5.00 -0.72 7.54
CA GLY A 19 4.69 -2.11 7.25
C GLY A 19 4.78 -3.02 8.47
N ASN A 20 4.13 -4.19 8.36
CA ASN A 20 4.10 -5.24 9.37
C ASN A 20 4.52 -6.62 8.83
N GLY A 21 5.15 -6.66 7.64
CA GLY A 21 5.53 -7.89 6.95
C GLY A 21 4.42 -8.49 6.06
N HIS A 22 3.18 -8.08 6.20
CA HIS A 22 2.05 -8.47 5.34
C HIS A 22 1.51 -7.28 4.55
N ARG A 23 1.24 -6.17 5.22
CA ARG A 23 0.75 -4.93 4.62
C ARG A 23 1.77 -3.84 4.75
N GLY A 24 1.79 -2.97 3.76
CA GLY A 24 2.63 -1.80 3.75
C GLY A 24 1.87 -0.59 3.26
N ALA A 25 2.36 0.58 3.64
CA ALA A 25 1.89 1.86 3.15
C ALA A 25 3.06 2.81 2.95
N MET A 26 3.01 3.59 1.88
CA MET A 26 3.92 4.71 1.65
C MET A 26 3.19 6.00 2.01
N ALA A 27 3.60 6.64 3.12
CA ALA A 27 2.97 7.86 3.64
C ALA A 27 3.60 9.12 3.02
N TYR A 28 2.79 9.90 2.31
CA TYR A 28 3.24 11.12 1.62
C TYR A 28 3.19 12.36 2.50
N GLY A 29 2.28 12.38 3.49
CA GLY A 29 2.06 13.52 4.37
C GLY A 29 1.34 14.69 3.72
N GLY A 30 1.32 15.84 4.41
CA GLY A 30 0.69 17.08 3.96
C GLY A 30 -0.83 17.07 4.00
N ALA A 31 -1.45 18.12 3.45
CA ALA A 31 -2.91 18.29 3.45
C ALA A 31 -3.63 17.14 2.73
N GLU A 32 -3.06 16.61 1.64
CA GLU A 32 -3.64 15.50 0.90
C GLU A 32 -3.71 14.20 1.72
N GLY A 33 -2.71 13.92 2.56
CA GLY A 33 -2.72 12.73 3.40
C GLY A 33 -2.85 11.42 2.64
N ARG A 34 -2.07 11.27 1.58
CA ARG A 34 -2.05 10.12 0.69
C ARG A 34 -1.22 8.99 1.25
N PHE A 35 -1.72 7.76 1.04
CA PHE A 35 -1.03 6.50 1.33
C PHE A 35 -1.16 5.57 0.13
N ASP A 36 -0.05 5.18 -0.48
CA ASP A 36 -0.04 4.10 -1.47
C ASP A 36 0.10 2.78 -0.71
N LEU A 37 -0.85 1.86 -0.96
CA LEU A 37 -1.05 0.65 -0.17
C LEU A 37 -0.49 -0.57 -0.89
N SER A 38 0.09 -1.49 -0.13
CA SER A 38 0.54 -2.78 -0.62
C SER A 38 0.16 -3.91 0.33
N GLU A 39 0.05 -5.10 -0.22
CA GLU A 39 -0.14 -6.35 0.51
C GLU A 39 0.70 -7.43 -0.18
N VAL A 40 1.42 -8.24 0.59
CA VAL A 40 2.45 -9.16 0.08
C VAL A 40 1.91 -10.21 -0.89
N THR A 41 0.63 -10.55 -0.79
CA THR A 41 -0.03 -11.53 -1.66
C THR A 41 -0.77 -10.92 -2.85
N CYS A 42 -0.70 -9.58 -3.05
CA CYS A 42 -1.28 -8.90 -4.20
C CYS A 42 -0.39 -9.11 -5.43
N TRP A 43 -0.67 -10.18 -6.16
CA TRP A 43 0.19 -10.72 -7.22
C TRP A 43 -0.52 -10.73 -8.59
N SER A 44 0.15 -10.24 -9.63
CA SER A 44 -0.43 -10.07 -10.98
C SER A 44 -0.40 -11.32 -11.84
N GLY A 45 0.19 -12.40 -11.36
CA GLY A 45 0.32 -13.66 -12.10
C GLY A 45 -0.37 -14.83 -11.42
N ALA A 46 -0.19 -16.00 -11.98
CA ALA A 46 -0.67 -17.28 -11.44
C ALA A 46 0.49 -18.23 -11.18
N ALA A 47 0.27 -19.18 -10.27
CA ALA A 47 1.19 -20.28 -10.08
C ALA A 47 1.30 -21.10 -11.38
N GLN A 48 2.54 -21.33 -11.81
CA GLN A 48 2.82 -22.18 -12.97
C GLN A 48 3.50 -23.46 -12.49
N GLU A 49 3.15 -24.58 -13.11
CA GLU A 49 3.93 -25.81 -12.92
C GLU A 49 5.34 -25.56 -13.46
N LYS A 50 6.30 -25.55 -12.57
CA LYS A 50 7.72 -25.42 -12.94
C LYS A 50 8.25 -26.78 -13.29
N THR A 51 8.35 -27.07 -14.55
CA THR A 51 9.23 -28.15 -15.03
C THR A 51 10.65 -27.60 -15.06
N LEU A 52 11.45 -27.91 -14.05
CA LEU A 52 12.90 -27.74 -14.16
C LEU A 52 13.38 -28.72 -15.24
N SER A 53 14.33 -28.30 -16.08
CA SER A 53 14.95 -29.21 -17.03
C SER A 53 15.69 -30.33 -16.25
N ASP A 54 15.75 -31.54 -16.80
CA ASP A 54 16.44 -32.66 -16.18
C ASP A 54 17.94 -32.36 -15.93
N THR A 55 18.48 -31.37 -16.65
CA THR A 55 19.87 -30.90 -16.53
C THR A 55 20.04 -29.74 -15.55
N ALA A 56 18.97 -29.22 -14.95
CA ALA A 56 19.02 -28.02 -14.11
C ALA A 56 20.04 -28.11 -12.95
N ALA A 57 20.12 -29.28 -12.30
CA ALA A 57 21.07 -29.50 -11.20
C ALA A 57 22.54 -29.41 -11.66
N GLU A 58 22.86 -29.95 -12.83
CA GLU A 58 24.23 -29.89 -13.38
C GLU A 58 24.54 -28.49 -13.94
N SER A 59 23.59 -27.86 -14.59
CA SER A 59 23.71 -26.47 -15.06
C SER A 59 23.95 -25.51 -13.88
N MET A 60 23.28 -25.71 -12.74
CA MET A 60 23.51 -24.93 -11.53
C MET A 60 24.96 -25.10 -11.00
N LYS A 61 25.50 -26.33 -11.00
CA LYS A 61 26.88 -26.57 -10.57
C LYS A 61 27.87 -25.91 -11.51
N GLN A 62 27.63 -25.98 -12.82
CA GLN A 62 28.48 -25.34 -13.81
C GLN A 62 28.41 -23.82 -13.72
N ALA A 63 27.23 -23.24 -13.52
CA ALA A 63 27.05 -21.80 -13.31
C ALA A 63 27.86 -21.32 -12.10
N ARG A 64 27.86 -22.05 -10.98
CA ARG A 64 28.70 -21.70 -9.82
C ARG A 64 30.19 -21.68 -10.15
N ARG A 65 30.69 -22.63 -10.97
CA ARG A 65 32.09 -22.63 -11.44
C ARG A 65 32.38 -21.42 -12.32
N LEU A 66 31.46 -21.09 -13.22
CA LEU A 66 31.64 -19.90 -14.11
C LEU A 66 31.67 -18.61 -13.29
N LEU A 67 30.78 -18.48 -12.25
CA LEU A 67 30.81 -17.32 -11.37
C LEU A 67 32.13 -17.18 -10.61
N THR A 68 32.76 -18.29 -10.15
CA THR A 68 34.05 -18.23 -9.49
C THR A 68 35.19 -17.89 -10.44
N GLN A 69 34.96 -18.00 -11.75
CA GLN A 69 35.90 -17.62 -12.83
C GLN A 69 35.57 -16.24 -13.39
N GLU A 70 34.64 -15.48 -12.80
CA GLU A 70 34.16 -14.17 -13.24
C GLU A 70 33.52 -14.16 -14.63
N ARG A 71 33.07 -15.32 -15.12
CA ARG A 71 32.42 -15.50 -16.43
C ARG A 71 30.90 -15.32 -16.28
N TYR A 72 30.46 -14.11 -15.93
CA TYR A 72 29.09 -13.80 -15.54
C TYR A 72 28.07 -14.02 -16.65
N GLN A 73 28.35 -13.58 -17.88
CA GLN A 73 27.43 -13.73 -19.01
C GLN A 73 27.14 -15.19 -19.37
N GLU A 74 28.18 -16.04 -19.31
CA GLU A 74 27.99 -17.47 -19.57
C GLU A 74 27.21 -18.16 -18.45
N ALA A 75 27.44 -17.75 -17.19
CA ALA A 75 26.66 -18.24 -16.07
C ALA A 75 25.19 -17.84 -16.20
N GLU A 76 24.90 -16.60 -16.57
CA GLU A 76 23.54 -16.08 -16.78
C GLU A 76 22.81 -16.83 -17.89
N THR A 77 23.47 -17.00 -19.05
CA THR A 77 22.91 -17.77 -20.18
C THR A 77 22.55 -19.20 -19.77
N LEU A 78 23.45 -19.86 -19.06
CA LEU A 78 23.23 -21.23 -18.59
C LEU A 78 22.09 -21.34 -17.57
N LEU A 79 21.94 -20.34 -16.70
CA LEU A 79 20.89 -20.30 -15.69
C LEU A 79 19.52 -19.93 -16.26
N ALA A 80 19.47 -19.17 -17.35
CA ALA A 80 18.22 -18.81 -18.01
C ALA A 80 17.42 -20.04 -18.43
N ASP A 81 18.11 -21.07 -18.94
CA ASP A 81 17.49 -22.33 -19.34
C ASP A 81 17.00 -23.19 -18.17
N CYS A 82 17.49 -22.92 -16.95
CA CYS A 82 17.07 -23.64 -15.74
C CYS A 82 15.82 -23.05 -15.08
N CYS A 83 15.44 -21.81 -15.43
CA CYS A 83 14.42 -21.07 -14.70
C CYS A 83 12.97 -21.40 -15.11
N GLY A 84 12.75 -22.28 -16.06
CA GLY A 84 11.43 -22.63 -16.60
C GLY A 84 10.75 -21.48 -17.37
N LEU A 85 9.54 -21.73 -17.84
CA LEU A 85 8.74 -20.74 -18.57
C LEU A 85 8.34 -19.59 -17.64
N LYS A 86 8.44 -18.37 -18.15
CA LYS A 86 8.13 -17.12 -17.43
C LYS A 86 6.96 -16.37 -18.09
N GLU A 87 5.91 -17.08 -18.45
CA GLU A 87 4.84 -16.50 -19.27
C GLU A 87 3.83 -15.69 -18.46
N ILE A 88 3.40 -16.22 -17.31
CA ILE A 88 2.35 -15.61 -16.49
C ILE A 88 2.67 -15.59 -14.99
N TYR A 89 3.94 -15.64 -14.61
CA TYR A 89 4.31 -15.69 -13.19
C TYR A 89 4.01 -14.37 -12.46
N GLY A 90 3.92 -13.25 -13.18
CA GLY A 90 3.57 -11.95 -12.63
C GLY A 90 4.59 -11.33 -11.68
N THR A 91 4.15 -10.32 -10.98
CA THR A 91 4.91 -9.61 -9.95
C THR A 91 3.97 -9.15 -8.83
N GLN A 92 4.55 -8.76 -7.70
CA GLN A 92 3.81 -8.06 -6.67
C GLN A 92 3.45 -6.66 -7.17
N VAL A 93 2.19 -6.30 -7.08
CA VAL A 93 1.69 -4.99 -7.52
C VAL A 93 1.10 -4.21 -6.35
N PRO A 94 1.07 -2.86 -6.42
CA PRO A 94 0.33 -2.06 -5.45
C PRO A 94 -1.14 -2.48 -5.40
N MET A 95 -1.74 -2.42 -4.22
CA MET A 95 -3.15 -2.78 -4.05
C MET A 95 -4.09 -1.61 -4.30
N GLY A 96 -3.71 -0.43 -3.85
CA GLY A 96 -4.55 0.75 -4.00
C GLY A 96 -3.98 1.98 -3.31
N ARG A 97 -4.85 2.96 -3.13
CA ARG A 97 -4.55 4.23 -2.49
C ARG A 97 -5.63 4.60 -1.49
N LEU A 98 -5.21 4.96 -0.29
CA LEU A 98 -6.04 5.65 0.70
C LEU A 98 -5.64 7.12 0.74
N VAL A 99 -6.64 8.00 0.76
CA VAL A 99 -6.43 9.42 1.00
C VAL A 99 -7.31 9.85 2.17
N ALA A 100 -6.70 10.61 3.10
CA ALA A 100 -7.36 11.24 4.24
C ALA A 100 -7.01 12.73 4.22
N ALA A 101 -7.62 13.44 3.27
CA ALA A 101 -7.32 14.84 2.98
C ALA A 101 -7.94 15.77 4.04
N VAL A 102 -7.17 16.80 4.40
CA VAL A 102 -7.62 17.97 5.15
C VAL A 102 -7.88 19.08 4.13
N GLU A 103 -9.12 19.53 3.97
CA GLU A 103 -9.51 20.54 2.96
C GLU A 103 -9.17 21.97 3.43
N ARG A 104 -7.95 22.15 3.91
CA ARG A 104 -7.33 23.41 4.29
C ARG A 104 -5.82 23.30 4.11
N GLU A 105 -5.19 24.27 3.51
CA GLU A 105 -3.74 24.31 3.37
C GLU A 105 -3.08 24.68 4.70
N PRO A 106 -2.13 23.88 5.23
CA PRO A 106 -1.38 24.22 6.41
C PRO A 106 -0.31 25.28 6.10
N VAL A 107 0.01 26.11 7.09
CA VAL A 107 1.14 27.06 7.04
C VAL A 107 2.47 26.31 6.98
N SER A 108 2.56 25.18 7.69
CA SER A 108 3.71 24.29 7.65
C SER A 108 3.32 22.84 7.85
N THR A 109 4.17 21.95 7.37
CA THR A 109 4.01 20.50 7.50
C THR A 109 5.32 19.87 7.95
N VAL A 110 5.28 19.03 8.98
CA VAL A 110 6.40 18.18 9.39
C VAL A 110 5.93 16.75 9.42
N ARG A 111 6.60 15.88 8.67
CA ARG A 111 6.34 14.44 8.68
C ARG A 111 7.54 13.70 9.25
N ALA A 112 7.29 12.72 10.08
CA ALA A 112 8.32 11.94 10.72
C ALA A 112 7.94 10.46 10.86
N LEU A 113 8.93 9.58 10.74
CA LEU A 113 8.79 8.15 11.02
C LEU A 113 9.74 7.79 12.16
N ASP A 114 9.19 7.29 13.26
CA ASP A 114 9.99 6.63 14.29
C ASP A 114 10.17 5.16 13.93
N LEU A 115 11.42 4.76 13.69
CA LEU A 115 11.77 3.39 13.28
C LEU A 115 11.69 2.38 14.44
N MET A 116 11.68 2.83 15.70
CA MET A 116 11.57 1.92 16.85
C MET A 116 10.12 1.50 17.08
N ASP A 117 9.20 2.45 16.91
CA ASP A 117 7.78 2.23 17.18
C ASP A 117 7.00 1.90 15.90
N GLY A 118 7.60 2.12 14.70
CA GLY A 118 6.93 1.96 13.42
C GLY A 118 5.78 2.96 13.22
N LEU A 119 5.86 4.13 13.88
CA LEU A 119 4.83 5.16 13.87
C LEU A 119 5.24 6.32 12.96
N CYS A 120 4.43 6.59 11.96
CA CYS A 120 4.54 7.81 11.16
C CYS A 120 3.63 8.88 11.74
N ARG A 121 4.19 10.06 11.97
CA ARG A 121 3.47 11.25 12.45
C ARG A 121 3.64 12.38 11.45
N ASP A 122 2.53 12.95 11.04
CA ASP A 122 2.44 14.10 10.15
C ASP A 122 1.74 15.24 10.91
N THR A 123 2.46 16.33 11.13
CA THR A 123 2.00 17.51 11.89
C THR A 123 1.70 18.63 10.89
N LEU A 124 0.46 19.03 10.81
CA LEU A 124 -0.04 20.11 9.97
C LEU A 124 -0.32 21.31 10.86
N SER A 125 0.46 22.37 10.72
CA SER A 125 0.25 23.62 11.49
C SER A 125 -0.57 24.61 10.69
N PHE A 126 -1.60 25.14 11.30
CA PHE A 126 -2.45 26.23 10.81
C PHE A 126 -2.28 27.46 11.70
N ASP A 127 -2.83 28.60 11.32
CA ASP A 127 -2.71 29.83 12.12
C ASP A 127 -3.41 29.71 13.50
N ASP A 128 -4.43 28.87 13.60
CA ASP A 128 -5.35 28.76 14.74
C ASP A 128 -5.33 27.37 15.42
N MET A 129 -4.67 26.37 14.82
CA MET A 129 -4.62 25.01 15.37
C MET A 129 -3.47 24.19 14.79
N THR A 130 -3.22 23.03 15.39
CA THR A 130 -2.37 21.98 14.85
C THR A 130 -3.17 20.71 14.69
N VAL A 131 -3.08 20.07 13.52
CA VAL A 131 -3.63 18.74 13.28
C VAL A 131 -2.50 17.73 13.23
N VAL A 132 -2.60 16.67 14.03
CA VAL A 132 -1.68 15.55 14.02
C VAL A 132 -2.35 14.36 13.34
N ARG A 133 -1.68 13.80 12.33
CA ARG A 133 -2.05 12.55 11.68
C ARG A 133 -1.02 11.49 12.05
N GLU A 134 -1.44 10.46 12.76
CA GLU A 134 -0.63 9.30 13.08
C GLU A 134 -1.02 8.12 12.21
N SER A 135 -0.05 7.33 11.75
CA SER A 135 -0.31 6.14 10.95
C SER A 135 0.68 5.03 11.23
N PHE A 136 0.21 3.80 11.25
CA PHE A 136 1.01 2.60 11.51
C PHE A 136 0.34 1.33 10.96
N CYS A 137 1.14 0.28 10.77
CA CYS A 137 0.66 -1.06 10.45
C CYS A 137 0.71 -1.94 11.72
N SER A 138 -0.45 -2.30 12.28
CA SER A 138 -0.53 -3.24 13.40
C SER A 138 -0.17 -4.65 12.94
N ASN A 139 0.77 -5.29 13.64
CA ASN A 139 1.14 -6.68 13.33
C ASN A 139 0.13 -7.68 13.93
N PRO A 140 -0.30 -7.59 15.19
CA PRO A 140 -1.24 -8.56 15.76
C PRO A 140 -2.62 -8.51 15.07
N ASP A 141 -3.12 -7.32 14.78
CA ASP A 141 -4.48 -7.13 14.22
C ASP A 141 -4.52 -7.18 12.70
N LYS A 142 -3.35 -7.15 12.05
CA LYS A 142 -3.24 -7.14 10.59
C LYS A 142 -4.01 -5.98 9.93
N VAL A 143 -3.99 -4.80 10.53
CA VAL A 143 -4.65 -3.59 10.03
C VAL A 143 -3.66 -2.46 9.77
N PHE A 144 -3.95 -1.63 8.78
CA PHE A 144 -3.32 -0.32 8.63
C PHE A 144 -4.24 0.72 9.27
N CYS A 145 -3.69 1.53 10.18
CA CYS A 145 -4.41 2.53 10.94
C CYS A 145 -3.94 3.94 10.58
N VAL A 146 -4.90 4.86 10.51
CA VAL A 146 -4.65 6.31 10.41
C VAL A 146 -5.53 7.00 11.43
N HIS A 147 -4.96 7.85 12.27
CA HIS A 147 -5.68 8.66 13.25
C HIS A 147 -5.34 10.13 13.05
N LEU A 148 -6.37 10.97 12.99
CA LEU A 148 -6.25 12.42 12.94
C LEU A 148 -6.90 13.03 14.17
N GLN A 149 -6.23 14.03 14.76
CA GLN A 149 -6.74 14.80 15.89
C GLN A 149 -6.28 16.25 15.79
N ALA A 150 -7.16 17.19 16.15
CA ALA A 150 -6.83 18.58 16.36
C ALA A 150 -6.44 18.83 17.81
N ASP A 151 -5.50 19.73 18.06
CA ASP A 151 -5.12 20.19 19.42
C ASP A 151 -6.13 21.18 20.00
N ALA A 152 -6.91 21.84 19.14
CA ALA A 152 -7.96 22.78 19.52
C ALA A 152 -9.10 22.79 18.50
N GLY A 153 -10.34 22.92 18.98
CA GLY A 153 -11.52 23.03 18.15
C GLY A 153 -11.83 21.76 17.35
N SER A 154 -12.41 21.95 16.18
CA SER A 154 -12.72 20.87 15.25
C SER A 154 -11.66 20.78 14.15
N LEU A 155 -11.43 19.57 13.66
CA LEU A 155 -10.65 19.36 12.45
C LEU A 155 -11.23 20.19 11.29
N PRO A 156 -10.41 20.75 10.40
CA PRO A 156 -10.89 21.25 9.13
C PRO A 156 -11.68 20.17 8.40
N ARG A 157 -12.55 20.55 7.48
CA ARG A 157 -13.30 19.58 6.67
C ARG A 157 -12.35 18.52 6.12
N LEU A 158 -12.75 17.25 6.29
CA LEU A 158 -11.98 16.10 5.82
C LEU A 158 -12.64 15.47 4.60
N ARG A 159 -11.83 14.90 3.74
CA ARG A 159 -12.29 14.02 2.66
C ARG A 159 -11.49 12.72 2.69
N VAL A 160 -12.21 11.60 2.76
CA VAL A 160 -11.62 10.26 2.78
C VAL A 160 -12.10 9.48 1.57
N TRP A 161 -11.17 8.84 0.86
CA TRP A 161 -11.51 7.87 -0.19
C TRP A 161 -10.49 6.74 -0.27
N LEU A 162 -10.95 5.61 -0.78
CA LEU A 162 -10.15 4.43 -1.04
C LEU A 162 -10.36 4.02 -2.49
N GLU A 163 -9.29 3.77 -3.24
CA GLU A 163 -9.33 3.32 -4.62
C GLU A 163 -8.39 2.15 -4.86
N GLY A 164 -8.77 1.24 -5.79
CA GLY A 164 -7.90 0.16 -6.23
C GLY A 164 -6.85 0.66 -7.22
N TRP A 165 -5.68 0.03 -7.24
CA TRP A 165 -4.58 0.38 -8.14
C TRP A 165 -4.88 0.00 -9.59
N SER A 166 -5.31 -1.24 -9.81
CA SER A 166 -5.59 -1.77 -11.15
C SER A 166 -7.07 -1.68 -11.51
N GLN A 167 -7.34 -1.43 -12.78
CA GLN A 167 -8.69 -1.44 -13.33
C GLN A 167 -8.96 -2.77 -14.07
N PRO A 168 -10.17 -3.32 -14.00
CA PRO A 168 -11.32 -2.77 -13.29
C PRO A 168 -11.28 -3.01 -11.78
N SER A 169 -11.64 -1.99 -11.01
CA SER A 169 -11.93 -2.12 -9.58
C SER A 169 -13.32 -1.59 -9.30
N ARG A 170 -14.00 -2.14 -8.28
CA ARG A 170 -15.32 -1.72 -7.84
C ARG A 170 -15.22 -1.18 -6.43
N THR A 171 -15.74 0.00 -6.22
CA THR A 171 -15.87 0.60 -4.89
C THR A 171 -17.33 0.59 -4.46
N GLU A 172 -17.59 0.03 -3.31
CA GLU A 172 -18.87 0.06 -2.61
C GLU A 172 -18.70 0.79 -1.30
N TRP A 173 -19.77 1.45 -0.86
CA TRP A 173 -19.76 2.15 0.42
C TRP A 173 -21.08 1.92 1.17
N SER A 174 -20.98 1.95 2.49
CA SER A 174 -22.09 1.84 3.44
C SER A 174 -21.81 2.72 4.66
N GLU A 175 -22.71 2.76 5.61
CA GLU A 175 -22.47 3.44 6.90
C GLU A 175 -21.24 2.88 7.64
N ALA A 176 -20.87 1.63 7.39
CA ALA A 176 -19.70 0.98 7.99
C ALA A 176 -18.36 1.38 7.35
N GLY A 177 -18.37 2.04 6.18
CA GLY A 177 -17.14 2.43 5.46
C GLY A 177 -17.13 2.02 3.99
N PHE A 178 -15.93 1.80 3.46
CA PHE A 178 -15.69 1.43 2.07
C PHE A 178 -15.31 -0.02 1.92
N GLN A 179 -15.69 -0.61 0.79
CA GLN A 179 -15.10 -1.84 0.26
C GLN A 179 -14.65 -1.60 -1.17
N VAL A 180 -13.42 -1.98 -1.48
CA VAL A 180 -12.88 -1.94 -2.84
C VAL A 180 -12.48 -3.36 -3.22
N THR A 181 -13.03 -3.86 -4.31
CA THR A 181 -12.69 -5.16 -4.87
C THR A 181 -12.10 -5.00 -6.26
N GLY A 182 -11.20 -5.90 -6.64
CA GLY A 182 -10.56 -5.85 -7.93
C GLY A 182 -9.68 -7.07 -8.19
N ARG A 183 -8.90 -6.97 -9.26
CA ARG A 183 -7.93 -7.98 -9.66
C ARG A 183 -6.56 -7.32 -9.85
N ALA A 184 -5.51 -7.97 -9.38
CA ALA A 184 -4.14 -7.49 -9.50
C ALA A 184 -3.62 -7.73 -10.92
N LEU A 185 -3.82 -6.78 -11.83
CA LEU A 185 -3.47 -6.93 -13.25
C LEU A 185 -2.32 -6.01 -13.65
N GLU A 186 -1.39 -6.53 -14.44
CA GLU A 186 -0.36 -5.78 -15.16
C GLU A 186 0.13 -6.61 -16.38
N ASN A 187 0.80 -5.97 -17.35
CA ASN A 187 1.14 -6.56 -18.63
C ASN A 187 2.67 -6.63 -18.90
N ILE A 188 3.49 -6.31 -17.90
CA ILE A 188 4.95 -6.32 -18.07
C ILE A 188 5.52 -7.70 -17.73
N HIS A 189 5.01 -8.33 -16.66
CA HIS A 189 5.47 -9.62 -16.15
C HIS A 189 4.38 -10.70 -16.20
N SER A 190 3.22 -10.37 -16.74
CA SER A 190 2.06 -11.25 -16.86
C SER A 190 1.29 -10.93 -18.13
N ASP A 191 0.28 -11.75 -18.47
CA ASP A 191 -0.59 -11.55 -19.63
C ASP A 191 -1.74 -10.55 -19.37
N GLY A 192 -1.79 -9.93 -18.18
CA GLY A 192 -2.84 -9.01 -17.79
C GLY A 192 -4.19 -9.67 -17.47
N LEU A 193 -4.25 -11.00 -17.38
CA LEU A 193 -5.50 -11.75 -17.18
C LEU A 193 -5.52 -12.57 -15.90
N HIS A 194 -4.35 -13.06 -15.44
CA HIS A 194 -4.20 -14.04 -14.38
C HIS A 194 -3.74 -13.47 -13.04
N GLY A 195 -4.19 -12.29 -12.64
CA GLY A 195 -3.88 -11.75 -11.32
C GLY A 195 -4.83 -12.27 -10.22
N VAL A 196 -4.38 -12.22 -8.96
CA VAL A 196 -5.24 -12.55 -7.82
C VAL A 196 -6.40 -11.57 -7.69
N ARG A 197 -7.55 -12.06 -7.20
CA ARG A 197 -8.62 -11.15 -6.73
C ARG A 197 -8.19 -10.55 -5.40
N TYR A 198 -8.58 -9.33 -5.13
CA TYR A 198 -8.35 -8.67 -3.86
C TYR A 198 -9.58 -7.92 -3.37
N ALA A 199 -9.68 -7.78 -2.07
CA ALA A 199 -10.61 -6.89 -1.40
C ALA A 199 -9.87 -6.05 -0.36
N MET A 200 -10.21 -4.75 -0.30
CA MET A 200 -9.81 -3.84 0.77
C MET A 200 -11.07 -3.35 1.47
N ARG A 201 -11.05 -3.30 2.81
CA ARG A 201 -12.13 -2.72 3.62
C ARG A 201 -11.57 -1.61 4.48
N LEU A 202 -12.22 -0.46 4.46
CA LEU A 202 -11.90 0.71 5.28
C LEU A 202 -13.06 1.04 6.18
N SER A 203 -12.89 0.92 7.49
CA SER A 203 -13.82 1.47 8.47
C SER A 203 -13.46 2.91 8.83
N VAL A 204 -14.47 3.72 9.03
CA VAL A 204 -14.37 5.15 9.36
C VAL A 204 -15.07 5.39 10.69
N GLU A 205 -14.33 5.89 11.67
CA GLU A 205 -14.84 6.25 13.00
C GLU A 205 -14.52 7.71 13.28
N THR A 206 -15.55 8.50 13.58
CA THR A 206 -15.45 9.95 13.82
C THR A 206 -16.62 10.42 14.66
N ASP A 207 -16.44 11.52 15.37
CA ASP A 207 -17.52 12.26 16.07
C ASP A 207 -18.17 13.34 15.20
N GLY A 208 -17.64 13.57 13.98
CA GLY A 208 -18.17 14.55 13.03
C GLY A 208 -19.35 14.06 12.20
N ALA A 209 -19.99 15.01 11.54
CA ALA A 209 -21.07 14.72 10.58
C ALA A 209 -20.48 14.19 9.27
N SER A 210 -20.89 12.99 8.86
CA SER A 210 -20.43 12.32 7.66
C SER A 210 -21.44 12.44 6.53
N SER A 211 -20.96 12.75 5.31
CA SER A 211 -21.77 12.76 4.10
C SER A 211 -21.08 12.05 2.95
N TRP A 212 -21.80 11.15 2.28
CA TRP A 212 -21.30 10.41 1.13
C TRP A 212 -21.36 11.24 -0.14
N THR A 213 -20.28 11.22 -0.88
CA THR A 213 -20.18 11.86 -2.20
C THR A 213 -19.69 10.82 -3.22
N ARG A 214 -19.80 11.11 -4.51
CA ARG A 214 -19.24 10.24 -5.56
C ARG A 214 -17.71 10.09 -5.49
N PHE A 215 -17.03 10.92 -4.69
CA PHE A 215 -15.57 10.95 -4.54
C PHE A 215 -15.10 10.48 -3.15
N GLY A 216 -15.98 9.83 -2.37
CA GLY A 216 -15.67 9.37 -1.04
C GLY A 216 -16.57 9.98 0.03
N ILE A 217 -16.11 9.95 1.27
CA ILE A 217 -16.83 10.51 2.41
C ILE A 217 -16.26 11.88 2.77
N ALA A 218 -17.13 12.87 2.94
CA ALA A 218 -16.78 14.16 3.53
C ALA A 218 -17.20 14.16 5.00
N ILE A 219 -16.37 14.73 5.87
CA ILE A 219 -16.57 14.76 7.32
C ILE A 219 -16.40 16.21 7.79
N ASP A 220 -17.40 16.73 8.47
CA ASP A 220 -17.45 18.09 8.97
C ASP A 220 -17.60 18.11 10.51
N GLY A 221 -16.92 19.06 11.16
CA GLY A 221 -17.05 19.33 12.59
C GLY A 221 -16.48 18.26 13.52
N ALA A 222 -15.67 17.35 13.02
CA ALA A 222 -15.03 16.30 13.81
C ALA A 222 -13.92 16.86 14.69
N THR A 223 -13.71 16.31 15.88
CA THR A 223 -12.51 16.53 16.70
C THR A 223 -11.45 15.48 16.44
N HIS A 224 -11.88 14.29 15.97
CA HIS A 224 -10.98 13.20 15.60
C HIS A 224 -11.55 12.36 14.45
N LEU A 225 -10.66 11.65 13.78
CA LEU A 225 -10.97 10.64 12.77
C LEU A 225 -10.04 9.45 12.96
N THR A 226 -10.62 8.24 12.98
CA THR A 226 -9.85 6.99 12.93
C THR A 226 -10.28 6.15 11.73
N LEU A 227 -9.29 5.77 10.94
CA LEU A 227 -9.43 4.90 9.78
C LEU A 227 -8.72 3.57 10.06
N ARG A 228 -9.40 2.45 9.78
CA ARG A 228 -8.78 1.11 9.86
C ARG A 228 -9.00 0.39 8.55
N MET A 229 -7.91 0.04 7.88
CA MET A 229 -7.93 -0.65 6.60
C MET A 229 -7.43 -2.08 6.76
N THR A 230 -8.23 -3.03 6.27
CA THR A 230 -7.87 -4.44 6.11
C THR A 230 -7.85 -4.82 4.63
N ALA A 231 -7.13 -5.88 4.30
CA ALA A 231 -7.08 -6.39 2.93
C ALA A 231 -6.95 -7.90 2.93
N ALA A 232 -7.44 -8.53 1.86
CA ALA A 232 -7.29 -9.94 1.58
C ALA A 232 -7.12 -10.19 0.08
N THR A 233 -6.53 -11.32 -0.29
CA THR A 233 -6.37 -11.74 -1.69
C THR A 233 -6.72 -13.22 -1.85
N SER A 234 -6.95 -13.63 -3.09
CA SER A 234 -7.23 -15.03 -3.42
C SER A 234 -5.97 -15.87 -3.67
N LEU A 235 -4.77 -15.42 -3.27
CA LEU A 235 -3.52 -16.12 -3.58
C LEU A 235 -3.51 -17.57 -3.05
N PHE A 236 -4.08 -17.81 -1.88
CA PHE A 236 -4.14 -19.15 -1.26
C PHE A 236 -5.49 -19.85 -1.46
N GLY A 237 -6.29 -19.44 -2.44
CA GLY A 237 -7.54 -20.08 -2.81
C GLY A 237 -8.76 -19.61 -2.01
N GLU A 238 -8.62 -18.67 -1.08
CA GLU A 238 -9.73 -18.07 -0.34
C GLU A 238 -10.45 -17.02 -1.17
N ASP A 239 -11.75 -16.82 -0.90
CA ASP A 239 -12.48 -15.68 -1.44
C ASP A 239 -12.19 -14.44 -0.59
N PRO A 240 -11.65 -13.36 -1.16
CA PRO A 240 -11.32 -12.16 -0.40
C PRO A 240 -12.53 -11.30 -0.04
N GLU A 241 -13.73 -11.54 -0.64
CA GLU A 241 -14.97 -10.74 -0.45
C GLU A 241 -15.77 -11.08 0.80
#